data_32ccc6dda2ad36de8bcfde69edb715bd
#
_entry.id   32ccc6dda2ad36de8bcfde69edb715bd
#
_cell.length_a   1.000
_cell.length_b   1.000
_cell.length_c   1.000
_cell.angle_alpha   90.00
_cell.angle_beta   90.00
_cell.angle_gamma   90.00
#
_symmetry.space_group_name_H-M   'P 1'
#
loop_
_entity.id
_entity.type
_entity.pdbx_description
1 polymer ?
#
loop_
_entity_poly.entity_id
_entity_poly.type
_entity_poly.pdbx_seq_one_letter_code
_entity_poly.pdbx_strand_id
1 'polypeptide(L)'
;MQGNIRIGVFGTWRGAAYMKTLRMVDGAEVVAICDKNQKRIDDALEFAPEGVKICRDFDELLASGIDAVLLCNYFHEHAQFAIRALKKGIHVLSETMAAATPALCVALCRAVEESGCVYMLAENYPFSKSSLELKRVCEGGTLGEILFAEGEYVHPMSVPQNFDYSDIRIHGRYHWRRFMPVTYYCSHSIAPLMRATGLRPRKVIGKVIGDTAERMEEYGRVRGDSVGIMFVEMSNGAVFRTNGTAHIATHGNWFRISGTRGAIETIRGKQQTVRLTYNDWCIPEGAKEEQIYEPEWAEDAEKASQARHGGGDYWIVKHFADCVRKGKADPTLDVYSAVDMAAVGIFAWRSALNGSKEMKIPNFRLERVRKKWENDDLSPFPDENGNTTLPHCIHNRDLARDILSRDEA
;
A
#
# COMPACT_ATOMS: atom_id res chain seq x y z
N MET A 1 -22.58 0.85 16.11
CA MET A 1 -23.57 0.14 15.26
C MET A 1 -23.92 -1.19 15.91
N GLN A 2 -25.20 -1.52 16.08
CA GLN A 2 -25.69 -2.78 16.69
C GLN A 2 -26.07 -3.83 15.60
N GLY A 3 -25.28 -4.02 14.58
CA GLY A 3 -25.56 -4.99 13.51
C GLY A 3 -24.30 -5.31 12.72
N ASN A 4 -24.42 -6.23 11.75
CA ASN A 4 -23.34 -6.51 10.82
C ASN A 4 -23.05 -5.28 9.95
N ILE A 5 -21.76 -5.00 9.76
CA ILE A 5 -21.29 -3.99 8.80
C ILE A 5 -21.53 -4.55 7.40
N ARG A 6 -22.36 -3.88 6.63
CA ARG A 6 -22.70 -4.28 5.25
C ARG A 6 -21.66 -3.78 4.27
N ILE A 7 -20.92 -4.69 3.67
CA ILE A 7 -19.76 -4.36 2.84
C ILE A 7 -20.08 -4.58 1.35
N GLY A 8 -19.81 -3.56 0.54
CA GLY A 8 -19.75 -3.65 -0.91
C GLY A 8 -18.30 -3.91 -1.38
N VAL A 9 -18.12 -4.77 -2.38
CA VAL A 9 -16.79 -5.04 -2.96
C VAL A 9 -16.74 -4.51 -4.39
N PHE A 10 -15.79 -3.61 -4.65
CA PHE A 10 -15.54 -3.04 -5.97
C PHE A 10 -14.20 -3.53 -6.54
N GLY A 11 -14.26 -4.33 -7.61
CA GLY A 11 -13.12 -5.06 -8.17
C GLY A 11 -13.04 -6.47 -7.60
N THR A 12 -13.62 -7.44 -8.28
CA THR A 12 -13.83 -8.80 -7.73
C THR A 12 -12.60 -9.70 -7.85
N TRP A 13 -11.62 -9.39 -8.71
CA TRP A 13 -10.43 -10.23 -8.84
C TRP A 13 -9.63 -10.32 -7.53
N ARG A 14 -9.19 -9.19 -7.00
CA ARG A 14 -8.55 -9.14 -5.67
C ARG A 14 -9.59 -9.27 -4.56
N GLY A 15 -10.78 -8.72 -4.77
CA GLY A 15 -11.91 -8.77 -3.85
C GLY A 15 -12.34 -10.17 -3.45
N ALA A 16 -12.21 -11.18 -4.33
CA ALA A 16 -12.51 -12.57 -4.02
C ALA A 16 -11.73 -13.11 -2.81
N ALA A 17 -10.44 -12.75 -2.68
CA ALA A 17 -9.63 -13.15 -1.53
C ALA A 17 -10.15 -12.53 -0.22
N TYR A 18 -10.59 -11.27 -0.27
CA TYR A 18 -11.19 -10.61 0.88
C TYR A 18 -12.60 -11.13 1.21
N MET A 19 -13.41 -11.44 0.21
CA MET A 19 -14.72 -12.06 0.43
C MET A 19 -14.59 -13.40 1.17
N LYS A 20 -13.62 -14.24 0.76
CA LYS A 20 -13.31 -15.49 1.47
C LYS A 20 -12.93 -15.22 2.93
N THR A 21 -12.13 -14.19 3.18
CA THR A 21 -11.65 -13.84 4.52
C THR A 21 -12.75 -13.22 5.37
N LEU A 22 -13.62 -12.38 4.79
CA LEU A 22 -14.72 -11.74 5.50
C LEU A 22 -15.73 -12.74 6.07
N ARG A 23 -15.86 -13.94 5.49
CA ARG A 23 -16.68 -15.02 6.07
C ARG A 23 -16.21 -15.46 7.46
N MET A 24 -14.97 -15.18 7.83
CA MET A 24 -14.38 -15.53 9.13
C MET A 24 -14.40 -14.38 10.14
N VAL A 25 -14.86 -13.19 9.71
CA VAL A 25 -14.89 -11.99 10.55
C VAL A 25 -16.30 -11.73 11.05
N ASP A 26 -16.48 -11.89 12.36
CA ASP A 26 -17.77 -11.69 12.99
C ASP A 26 -18.25 -10.24 12.88
N GLY A 27 -19.55 -10.05 12.57
CA GLY A 27 -20.17 -8.73 12.49
C GLY A 27 -19.77 -7.90 11.26
N ALA A 28 -19.33 -8.55 10.18
CA ALA A 28 -19.17 -7.95 8.87
C ALA A 28 -19.66 -8.93 7.79
N GLU A 29 -20.34 -8.43 6.79
CA GLU A 29 -20.88 -9.27 5.70
C GLU A 29 -20.80 -8.57 4.35
N VAL A 30 -20.50 -9.33 3.30
CA VAL A 30 -20.55 -8.85 1.94
C VAL A 30 -21.98 -8.91 1.44
N VAL A 31 -22.56 -7.78 1.04
CA VAL A 31 -23.94 -7.68 0.57
C VAL A 31 -24.06 -7.32 -0.90
N ALA A 32 -23.01 -6.74 -1.50
CA ALA A 32 -23.01 -6.35 -2.90
C ALA A 32 -21.60 -6.43 -3.49
N ILE A 33 -21.52 -6.75 -4.78
CA ILE A 33 -20.26 -6.81 -5.55
C ILE A 33 -20.43 -6.05 -6.87
N CYS A 34 -19.33 -5.49 -7.37
CA CYS A 34 -19.29 -4.81 -8.66
C CYS A 34 -17.92 -5.01 -9.34
N ASP A 35 -17.95 -5.39 -10.60
CA ASP A 35 -16.77 -5.43 -11.48
C ASP A 35 -17.19 -5.14 -12.93
N LYS A 36 -16.28 -4.60 -13.73
CA LYS A 36 -16.51 -4.37 -15.15
C LYS A 36 -16.43 -5.66 -15.98
N ASN A 37 -15.82 -6.70 -15.44
CA ASN A 37 -15.54 -7.96 -16.13
C ASN A 37 -16.47 -9.06 -15.61
N GLN A 38 -17.43 -9.49 -16.42
CA GLN A 38 -18.40 -10.52 -16.05
C GLN A 38 -17.73 -11.83 -15.60
N LYS A 39 -16.68 -12.27 -16.31
CA LYS A 39 -15.94 -13.48 -15.91
C LYS A 39 -15.37 -13.36 -14.49
N ARG A 40 -14.89 -12.18 -14.10
CA ARG A 40 -14.37 -11.93 -12.73
C ARG A 40 -15.49 -11.95 -11.69
N ILE A 41 -16.69 -11.50 -12.05
CA ILE A 41 -17.87 -11.65 -11.20
C ILE A 41 -18.21 -13.12 -11.02
N ASP A 42 -18.29 -13.88 -12.13
CA ASP A 42 -18.64 -15.30 -12.11
C ASP A 42 -17.65 -16.11 -11.26
N ASP A 43 -16.33 -15.87 -11.44
CA ASP A 43 -15.27 -16.50 -10.65
C ASP A 43 -15.38 -16.14 -9.15
N ALA A 44 -15.85 -14.93 -8.82
CA ALA A 44 -15.94 -14.43 -7.44
C ALA A 44 -17.19 -14.91 -6.71
N LEU A 45 -18.24 -15.33 -7.44
CA LEU A 45 -19.48 -15.83 -6.83
C LEU A 45 -19.27 -17.09 -5.99
N GLU A 46 -18.23 -17.88 -6.27
CA GLU A 46 -17.84 -19.02 -5.42
C GLU A 46 -17.57 -18.58 -3.95
N PHE A 47 -17.07 -17.36 -3.78
CA PHE A 47 -16.66 -16.80 -2.48
C PHE A 47 -17.69 -15.80 -1.93
N ALA A 48 -18.67 -15.42 -2.71
CA ALA A 48 -19.72 -14.50 -2.29
C ALA A 48 -20.81 -15.22 -1.45
N PRO A 49 -21.49 -14.52 -0.54
CA PRO A 49 -22.67 -15.03 0.14
C PRO A 49 -23.81 -15.34 -0.85
N GLU A 50 -24.67 -16.27 -0.51
CA GLU A 50 -25.89 -16.52 -1.27
C GLU A 50 -26.77 -15.25 -1.29
N GLY A 51 -27.29 -14.90 -2.47
CA GLY A 51 -28.12 -13.72 -2.64
C GLY A 51 -27.35 -12.38 -2.68
N VAL A 52 -26.00 -12.40 -2.79
CA VAL A 52 -25.23 -11.17 -2.96
C VAL A 52 -25.72 -10.37 -4.17
N LYS A 53 -25.90 -9.06 -4.00
CA LYS A 53 -26.33 -8.19 -5.11
C LYS A 53 -25.18 -7.95 -6.08
N ILE A 54 -25.38 -8.22 -7.36
CA ILE A 54 -24.44 -7.87 -8.43
C ILE A 54 -24.83 -6.49 -8.97
N CYS A 55 -23.93 -5.50 -8.82
CA CYS A 55 -24.14 -4.13 -9.29
C CYS A 55 -23.46 -3.90 -10.64
N ARG A 56 -24.11 -3.14 -11.51
CA ARG A 56 -23.63 -2.83 -12.88
C ARG A 56 -22.47 -1.84 -12.88
N ASP A 57 -22.51 -0.92 -11.93
CA ASP A 57 -21.52 0.15 -11.79
C ASP A 57 -21.34 0.55 -10.31
N PHE A 58 -20.41 1.46 -10.08
CA PHE A 58 -20.07 1.91 -8.74
C PHE A 58 -21.20 2.72 -8.07
N ASP A 59 -22.01 3.47 -8.85
CA ASP A 59 -23.12 4.24 -8.28
C ASP A 59 -24.24 3.32 -7.79
N GLU A 60 -24.54 2.25 -8.52
CA GLU A 60 -25.46 1.23 -8.06
C GLU A 60 -24.92 0.49 -6.82
N LEU A 61 -23.60 0.26 -6.74
CA LEU A 61 -22.97 -0.31 -5.55
C LEU A 61 -23.14 0.61 -4.34
N LEU A 62 -22.89 1.91 -4.48
CA LEU A 62 -23.08 2.90 -3.41
C LEU A 62 -24.55 3.02 -2.97
N ALA A 63 -25.49 2.79 -3.90
CA ALA A 63 -26.93 2.84 -3.63
C ALA A 63 -27.49 1.53 -3.05
N SER A 64 -26.68 0.48 -2.89
CA SER A 64 -27.13 -0.84 -2.44
C SER A 64 -27.34 -0.96 -0.92
N GLY A 65 -27.21 0.14 -0.19
CA GLY A 65 -27.40 0.18 1.27
C GLY A 65 -26.21 -0.41 2.04
N ILE A 66 -25.00 -0.23 1.54
CA ILE A 66 -23.76 -0.63 2.19
C ILE A 66 -23.34 0.41 3.24
N ASP A 67 -22.69 -0.04 4.31
CA ASP A 67 -22.07 0.81 5.34
C ASP A 67 -20.62 1.10 4.99
N ALA A 68 -19.97 0.17 4.29
CA ALA A 68 -18.56 0.27 3.89
C ALA A 68 -18.33 -0.29 2.49
N VAL A 69 -17.30 0.22 1.82
CA VAL A 69 -16.83 -0.32 0.53
C VAL A 69 -15.38 -0.76 0.63
N LEU A 70 -15.10 -1.93 0.08
CA LEU A 70 -13.76 -2.43 -0.16
C LEU A 70 -13.38 -2.15 -1.62
N LEU A 71 -12.38 -1.30 -1.82
CA LEU A 71 -11.87 -0.92 -3.14
C LEU A 71 -10.72 -1.83 -3.54
N CYS A 72 -10.95 -2.67 -4.53
CA CYS A 72 -10.00 -3.60 -5.13
C CYS A 72 -9.89 -3.42 -6.66
N ASN A 73 -10.33 -2.28 -7.16
CA ASN A 73 -10.28 -1.88 -8.56
C ASN A 73 -8.85 -1.54 -9.00
N TYR A 74 -8.66 -0.76 -10.04
CA TYR A 74 -7.34 -0.40 -10.54
C TYR A 74 -6.59 0.51 -9.56
N PHE A 75 -5.33 0.17 -9.35
CA PHE A 75 -4.38 0.77 -8.43
C PHE A 75 -4.38 2.32 -8.38
N HIS A 76 -4.38 2.98 -9.52
CA HIS A 76 -4.34 4.43 -9.64
C HIS A 76 -5.70 5.13 -9.51
N GLU A 77 -6.78 4.36 -9.50
CA GLU A 77 -8.16 4.89 -9.45
C GLU A 77 -8.73 4.91 -8.03
N HIS A 78 -8.09 4.28 -7.04
CA HIS A 78 -8.64 4.10 -5.70
C HIS A 78 -9.12 5.41 -5.06
N ALA A 79 -8.31 6.48 -5.10
CA ALA A 79 -8.68 7.75 -4.49
C ALA A 79 -9.99 8.33 -5.03
N GLN A 80 -10.21 8.26 -6.34
CA GLN A 80 -11.41 8.81 -6.97
C GLN A 80 -12.69 8.10 -6.46
N PHE A 81 -12.63 6.77 -6.37
CA PHE A 81 -13.76 5.98 -5.87
C PHE A 81 -13.93 6.10 -4.35
N ALA A 82 -12.81 6.19 -3.60
CA ALA A 82 -12.86 6.45 -2.16
C ALA A 82 -13.54 7.78 -1.84
N ILE A 83 -13.18 8.86 -2.54
CA ILE A 83 -13.79 10.19 -2.37
C ILE A 83 -15.31 10.14 -2.64
N ARG A 84 -15.74 9.41 -3.68
CA ARG A 84 -17.17 9.25 -4.00
C ARG A 84 -17.93 8.51 -2.89
N ALA A 85 -17.34 7.43 -2.34
CA ALA A 85 -17.92 6.68 -1.24
C ALA A 85 -18.00 7.52 0.04
N LEU A 86 -16.92 8.20 0.42
CA LEU A 86 -16.87 9.08 1.59
C LEU A 86 -17.92 10.18 1.53
N LYS A 87 -18.11 10.85 0.36
CA LYS A 87 -19.17 11.85 0.15
C LYS A 87 -20.60 11.30 0.33
N LYS A 88 -20.79 9.98 0.29
CA LYS A 88 -22.05 9.32 0.56
C LYS A 88 -22.17 8.83 2.01
N GLY A 89 -21.20 9.12 2.87
CA GLY A 89 -21.16 8.65 4.25
C GLY A 89 -20.80 7.17 4.39
N ILE A 90 -20.12 6.59 3.39
CA ILE A 90 -19.74 5.18 3.35
C ILE A 90 -18.27 5.06 3.77
N HIS A 91 -17.98 4.19 4.75
CA HIS A 91 -16.61 3.88 5.18
C HIS A 91 -15.81 3.18 4.07
N VAL A 92 -14.49 3.36 4.05
CA VAL A 92 -13.65 2.86 2.96
C VAL A 92 -12.48 2.03 3.49
N LEU A 93 -12.38 0.80 3.00
CA LEU A 93 -11.16 -0.01 3.03
C LEU A 93 -10.59 -0.03 1.61
N SER A 94 -9.43 0.57 1.38
CA SER A 94 -8.86 0.72 0.04
C SER A 94 -7.59 -0.10 -0.11
N GLU A 95 -7.50 -0.92 -1.14
CA GLU A 95 -6.24 -1.51 -1.58
C GLU A 95 -5.21 -0.43 -1.90
N THR A 96 -3.93 -0.83 -1.92
CA THR A 96 -2.81 0.03 -2.27
C THR A 96 -2.86 0.43 -3.75
N MET A 97 -2.50 1.63 -4.12
CA MET A 97 -2.07 2.78 -3.31
C MET A 97 -3.25 3.70 -2.96
N ALA A 98 -3.04 4.55 -1.95
CA ALA A 98 -4.08 5.49 -1.52
C ALA A 98 -4.43 6.53 -2.60
N ALA A 99 -3.42 7.09 -3.30
CA ALA A 99 -3.60 8.11 -4.31
C ALA A 99 -2.42 8.14 -5.30
N ALA A 100 -2.68 8.45 -6.56
CA ALA A 100 -1.68 8.45 -7.62
C ALA A 100 -1.04 9.83 -7.89
N THR A 101 -1.61 10.91 -7.35
CA THR A 101 -1.10 12.29 -7.51
C THR A 101 -1.22 13.08 -6.21
N PRO A 102 -0.44 14.16 -6.03
CA PRO A 102 -0.56 15.05 -4.88
C PRO A 102 -1.97 15.67 -4.76
N ALA A 103 -2.59 16.07 -5.87
CA ALA A 103 -3.96 16.59 -5.87
C ALA A 103 -4.96 15.58 -5.31
N LEU A 104 -4.84 14.29 -5.68
CA LEU A 104 -5.67 13.21 -5.13
C LEU A 104 -5.38 12.95 -3.65
N CYS A 105 -4.12 13.06 -3.20
CA CYS A 105 -3.80 13.00 -1.77
C CYS A 105 -4.55 14.08 -0.98
N VAL A 106 -4.55 15.32 -1.49
CA VAL A 106 -5.27 16.44 -0.87
C VAL A 106 -6.77 16.19 -0.85
N ALA A 107 -7.35 15.84 -2.00
CA ALA A 107 -8.79 15.62 -2.12
C ALA A 107 -9.29 14.47 -1.23
N LEU A 108 -8.50 13.39 -1.11
CA LEU A 108 -8.83 12.26 -0.25
C LEU A 108 -8.80 12.64 1.24
N CYS A 109 -7.77 13.39 1.69
CA CYS A 109 -7.72 13.89 3.07
C CYS A 109 -8.94 14.74 3.41
N ARG A 110 -9.29 15.69 2.55
CA ARG A 110 -10.48 16.56 2.76
C ARG A 110 -11.77 15.73 2.79
N ALA A 111 -11.95 14.77 1.88
CA ALA A 111 -13.14 13.94 1.86
C ALA A 111 -13.31 13.10 3.13
N VAL A 112 -12.23 12.59 3.72
CA VAL A 112 -12.28 11.89 5.02
C VAL A 112 -12.66 12.85 6.14
N GLU A 113 -12.06 14.04 6.20
CA GLU A 113 -12.36 15.06 7.22
C GLU A 113 -13.81 15.55 7.13
N GLU A 114 -14.32 15.79 5.93
CA GLU A 114 -15.69 16.25 5.68
C GLU A 114 -16.74 15.18 6.01
N SER A 115 -16.46 13.92 5.69
CA SER A 115 -17.42 12.83 5.91
C SER A 115 -17.43 12.31 7.34
N GLY A 116 -16.32 12.42 8.06
CA GLY A 116 -16.10 11.77 9.36
C GLY A 116 -16.09 10.24 9.28
N CYS A 117 -16.08 9.66 8.08
CA CYS A 117 -16.04 8.22 7.88
C CYS A 117 -14.65 7.65 8.13
N VAL A 118 -14.58 6.37 8.47
CA VAL A 118 -13.33 5.63 8.55
C VAL A 118 -12.81 5.37 7.12
N TYR A 119 -11.59 5.80 6.86
CA TYR A 119 -10.78 5.37 5.74
C TYR A 119 -9.59 4.59 6.28
N MET A 120 -9.32 3.42 5.72
CA MET A 120 -8.14 2.62 6.05
C MET A 120 -7.50 2.05 4.78
N LEU A 121 -6.17 2.10 4.75
CA LEU A 121 -5.40 1.45 3.69
C LEU A 121 -5.30 -0.06 3.98
N ALA A 122 -5.67 -0.88 3.01
CA ALA A 122 -5.59 -2.34 3.10
C ALA A 122 -4.18 -2.85 2.79
N GLU A 123 -3.18 -2.33 3.51
CA GLU A 123 -1.81 -2.79 3.39
C GLU A 123 -1.59 -4.01 4.28
N ASN A 124 -1.25 -5.14 3.68
CA ASN A 124 -1.28 -6.46 4.35
C ASN A 124 0.01 -6.81 5.12
N TYR A 125 1.18 -6.40 4.63
CA TYR A 125 2.45 -6.75 5.26
C TYR A 125 2.62 -6.25 6.71
N PRO A 126 2.06 -5.09 7.12
CA PRO A 126 2.05 -4.66 8.52
C PRO A 126 1.34 -5.60 9.49
N PHE A 127 0.54 -6.56 8.99
CA PHE A 127 -0.26 -7.49 9.78
C PHE A 127 0.29 -8.92 9.80
N SER A 128 1.45 -9.21 9.20
CA SER A 128 2.11 -10.50 9.41
C SER A 128 2.55 -10.65 10.87
N LYS A 129 2.67 -11.88 11.38
CA LYS A 129 3.14 -12.13 12.76
C LYS A 129 4.44 -11.39 13.05
N SER A 130 5.40 -11.51 12.14
CA SER A 130 6.69 -10.86 12.28
C SER A 130 6.60 -9.34 12.29
N SER A 131 5.75 -8.73 11.45
CA SER A 131 5.56 -7.26 11.44
C SER A 131 4.85 -6.76 12.70
N LEU A 132 3.89 -7.51 13.22
CA LEU A 132 3.27 -7.21 14.51
C LEU A 132 4.28 -7.27 15.65
N GLU A 133 5.22 -8.22 15.58
CA GLU A 133 6.30 -8.32 16.55
C GLU A 133 7.31 -7.17 16.43
N LEU A 134 7.68 -6.75 15.21
CA LEU A 134 8.47 -5.54 14.99
C LEU A 134 7.82 -4.34 15.70
N LYS A 135 6.51 -4.18 15.52
CA LYS A 135 5.73 -3.10 16.17
C LYS A 135 5.79 -3.22 17.69
N ARG A 136 5.51 -4.39 18.25
CA ARG A 136 5.52 -4.63 19.71
C ARG A 136 6.87 -4.29 20.33
N VAL A 137 7.97 -4.71 19.68
CA VAL A 137 9.33 -4.43 20.19
C VAL A 137 9.67 -2.95 20.09
N CYS A 138 9.31 -2.27 19.01
CA CYS A 138 9.50 -0.82 18.88
C CYS A 138 8.71 -0.04 19.93
N GLU A 139 7.42 -0.37 20.14
CA GLU A 139 6.56 0.26 21.15
C GLU A 139 7.06 0.01 22.58
N GLY A 140 7.69 -1.14 22.83
CA GLY A 140 8.32 -1.45 24.10
C GLY A 140 9.56 -0.61 24.40
N GLY A 141 10.09 0.14 23.43
CA GLY A 141 11.20 1.08 23.60
C GLY A 141 12.57 0.44 23.88
N THR A 142 12.68 -0.88 23.83
CA THR A 142 13.92 -1.60 24.16
C THR A 142 15.04 -1.37 23.15
N LEU A 143 14.70 -1.02 21.90
CA LEU A 143 15.68 -0.68 20.86
C LEU A 143 16.29 0.72 21.04
N GLY A 144 15.74 1.55 21.92
CA GLY A 144 16.12 2.95 22.07
C GLY A 144 15.56 3.82 20.95
N GLU A 145 16.25 4.93 20.64
CA GLU A 145 15.85 5.81 19.52
C GLU A 145 16.09 5.11 18.19
N ILE A 146 15.07 5.09 17.33
CA ILE A 146 15.19 4.49 16.01
C ILE A 146 15.99 5.42 15.10
N LEU A 147 17.06 4.90 14.51
CA LEU A 147 17.97 5.64 13.63
C LEU A 147 17.94 5.17 12.17
N PHE A 148 17.68 3.90 11.95
CA PHE A 148 17.75 3.30 10.62
C PHE A 148 16.75 2.15 10.48
N ALA A 149 16.15 2.04 9.30
CA ALA A 149 15.34 0.88 8.96
C ALA A 149 15.48 0.49 7.49
N GLU A 150 15.21 -0.76 7.21
CA GLU A 150 15.26 -1.34 5.86
C GLU A 150 13.99 -2.11 5.57
N GLY A 151 13.42 -1.88 4.38
CA GLY A 151 12.27 -2.61 3.89
C GLY A 151 12.49 -3.06 2.46
N GLU A 152 12.24 -4.34 2.20
CA GLU A 152 12.39 -4.95 0.89
C GLU A 152 11.08 -5.60 0.45
N TYR A 153 10.72 -5.36 -0.81
CA TYR A 153 9.65 -6.07 -1.49
C TYR A 153 10.09 -6.45 -2.90
N VAL A 154 10.20 -7.73 -3.15
CA VAL A 154 10.55 -8.30 -4.45
C VAL A 154 9.31 -8.97 -5.03
N HIS A 155 8.85 -8.48 -6.16
CA HIS A 155 7.71 -9.02 -6.89
C HIS A 155 8.05 -9.15 -8.36
N PRO A 156 8.54 -10.32 -8.80
CA PRO A 156 8.83 -10.56 -10.21
C PRO A 156 7.58 -10.29 -11.06
N MET A 157 7.73 -9.43 -12.05
CA MET A 157 6.64 -9.04 -12.95
C MET A 157 6.85 -9.57 -14.37
N SER A 158 7.95 -10.24 -14.62
CA SER A 158 8.13 -11.03 -15.83
C SER A 158 7.26 -12.27 -15.69
N VAL A 159 6.26 -12.38 -16.49
CA VAL A 159 5.40 -13.54 -16.46
C VAL A 159 5.39 -14.17 -17.82
N PRO A 160 6.20 -15.21 -17.98
CA PRO A 160 6.12 -16.03 -19.16
C PRO A 160 4.87 -16.81 -19.07
N GLN A 161 3.77 -16.71 -19.40
CA GLN A 161 2.73 -17.74 -19.63
C GLN A 161 1.39 -17.64 -18.89
N ASN A 162 1.28 -17.01 -17.71
CA ASN A 162 0.01 -17.03 -16.97
C ASN A 162 -0.58 -15.66 -16.64
N PHE A 163 0.20 -14.58 -16.72
CA PHE A 163 -0.24 -13.23 -16.38
C PHE A 163 0.48 -12.18 -17.22
N ASP A 164 0.28 -12.21 -18.52
CA ASP A 164 0.70 -11.09 -19.33
C ASP A 164 -0.22 -9.91 -19.07
N TYR A 165 0.21 -9.06 -18.12
CA TYR A 165 -0.48 -7.80 -17.85
C TYR A 165 -0.27 -6.77 -18.97
N SER A 166 0.62 -7.03 -19.95
CA SER A 166 0.92 -6.10 -21.04
C SER A 166 -0.20 -6.01 -22.05
N ASP A 167 -0.79 -7.16 -22.35
CA ASP A 167 -1.80 -7.30 -23.38
C ASP A 167 -3.22 -7.40 -22.82
N ILE A 168 -3.37 -7.41 -21.49
CA ILE A 168 -4.70 -7.35 -20.90
C ILE A 168 -5.29 -5.98 -21.19
N ARG A 169 -6.06 -5.93 -22.24
CA ARG A 169 -6.95 -4.84 -22.55
C ARG A 169 -8.32 -5.15 -21.96
N ILE A 170 -8.67 -4.45 -20.90
CA ILE A 170 -10.03 -4.48 -20.38
C ILE A 170 -10.74 -3.26 -20.94
N HIS A 171 -11.80 -3.47 -21.72
CA HIS A 171 -12.52 -2.41 -22.43
C HIS A 171 -11.61 -1.54 -23.34
N GLY A 172 -10.64 -2.17 -24.00
CA GLY A 172 -9.73 -1.47 -24.93
C GLY A 172 -8.56 -0.73 -24.28
N ARG A 173 -8.45 -0.72 -22.95
CA ARG A 173 -7.37 -0.06 -22.22
C ARG A 173 -6.35 -1.07 -21.70
N TYR A 174 -5.08 -0.68 -21.73
CA TYR A 174 -4.01 -1.48 -21.13
C TYR A 174 -4.15 -1.55 -19.61
N HIS A 175 -3.73 -2.66 -19.03
CA HIS A 175 -3.69 -2.82 -17.58
C HIS A 175 -2.78 -1.78 -16.93
N TRP A 176 -3.18 -1.25 -15.77
CA TRP A 176 -2.48 -0.19 -15.04
C TRP A 176 -1.02 -0.52 -14.71
N ARG A 177 -0.70 -1.80 -14.52
CA ARG A 177 0.66 -2.25 -14.22
C ARG A 177 1.65 -1.88 -15.32
N ARG A 178 1.22 -1.66 -16.56
CA ARG A 178 2.07 -1.20 -17.64
C ARG A 178 2.62 0.21 -17.41
N PHE A 179 1.87 1.05 -16.71
CA PHE A 179 2.19 2.47 -16.51
C PHE A 179 2.68 2.80 -15.10
N MET A 180 2.73 1.83 -14.20
CA MET A 180 3.11 2.07 -12.81
C MET A 180 4.63 2.14 -12.66
N PRO A 181 5.22 3.30 -12.30
CA PRO A 181 6.63 3.36 -11.96
C PRO A 181 6.95 2.44 -10.78
N VAL A 182 8.13 1.85 -10.78
CA VAL A 182 8.54 0.90 -9.73
C VAL A 182 8.53 1.49 -8.32
N THR A 183 8.68 2.80 -8.17
CA THR A 183 8.64 3.48 -6.87
C THR A 183 7.22 3.58 -6.29
N TYR A 184 6.18 3.58 -7.13
CA TYR A 184 4.80 3.72 -6.69
C TYR A 184 4.29 2.53 -5.86
N TYR A 185 4.90 1.36 -6.03
CA TYR A 185 4.50 0.16 -5.29
C TYR A 185 5.28 -0.01 -3.99
N CYS A 186 5.59 1.12 -3.31
CA CYS A 186 6.46 1.15 -2.12
C CYS A 186 5.76 0.83 -0.81
N SER A 187 4.42 0.83 -0.75
CA SER A 187 3.70 0.60 0.50
C SER A 187 4.08 -0.73 1.15
N HIS A 188 4.27 -1.78 0.36
CA HIS A 188 4.66 -3.09 0.85
C HIS A 188 6.03 -3.12 1.55
N SER A 189 6.95 -2.23 1.18
CA SER A 189 8.28 -2.17 1.79
C SER A 189 8.36 -1.16 2.95
N ILE A 190 7.57 -0.08 2.91
CA ILE A 190 7.66 0.99 3.92
C ILE A 190 6.59 0.92 5.00
N ALA A 191 5.39 0.41 4.71
CA ALA A 191 4.30 0.40 5.66
C ALA A 191 4.57 -0.39 6.95
N PRO A 192 5.20 -1.59 6.91
CA PRO A 192 5.58 -2.29 8.14
C PRO A 192 6.50 -1.47 9.03
N LEU A 193 7.45 -0.74 8.43
CA LEU A 193 8.39 0.11 9.14
C LEU A 193 7.70 1.34 9.73
N MET A 194 6.87 2.03 8.95
CA MET A 194 6.11 3.19 9.43
C MET A 194 5.14 2.81 10.54
N ARG A 195 4.44 1.67 10.41
CA ARG A 195 3.52 1.19 11.42
C ARG A 195 4.22 0.77 12.71
N ALA A 196 5.38 0.14 12.61
CA ALA A 196 6.14 -0.30 13.77
C ALA A 196 6.76 0.87 14.55
N THR A 197 7.24 1.90 13.84
CA THR A 197 7.99 3.01 14.44
C THR A 197 7.13 4.24 14.75
N GLY A 198 5.97 4.37 14.10
CA GLY A 198 5.14 5.59 14.17
C GLY A 198 5.76 6.79 13.45
N LEU A 199 6.90 6.63 12.77
CA LEU A 199 7.61 7.71 12.11
C LEU A 199 6.97 8.07 10.76
N ARG A 200 7.01 9.35 10.43
CA ARG A 200 6.45 9.92 9.21
C ARG A 200 7.57 10.34 8.22
N PRO A 201 7.43 10.12 6.91
CA PRO A 201 8.40 10.55 5.92
C PRO A 201 8.42 12.09 5.77
N ARG A 202 9.61 12.66 5.53
CA ARG A 202 9.84 14.10 5.31
C ARG A 202 10.50 14.42 3.99
N LYS A 203 11.44 13.58 3.56
CA LYS A 203 12.19 13.74 2.31
C LYS A 203 12.48 12.39 1.71
N VAL A 204 12.72 12.35 0.41
CA VAL A 204 13.06 11.13 -0.31
C VAL A 204 14.04 11.38 -1.43
N ILE A 205 14.97 10.43 -1.61
CA ILE A 205 15.79 10.29 -2.80
C ILE A 205 15.40 8.97 -3.46
N GLY A 206 15.02 9.01 -4.74
CA GLY A 206 14.71 7.85 -5.55
C GLY A 206 15.77 7.58 -6.59
N LYS A 207 16.17 6.31 -6.74
CA LYS A 207 17.02 5.82 -7.81
C LYS A 207 16.33 4.65 -8.49
N VAL A 208 16.21 4.72 -9.81
CA VAL A 208 15.54 3.68 -10.60
C VAL A 208 16.55 3.07 -11.59
N ILE A 209 16.48 1.75 -11.70
CA ILE A 209 17.25 0.97 -12.66
C ILE A 209 16.30 0.58 -13.79
N GLY A 210 16.53 1.16 -14.97
CA GLY A 210 15.80 0.83 -16.18
C GLY A 210 16.25 -0.49 -16.79
N ASP A 211 15.35 -1.18 -17.47
CA ASP A 211 15.69 -2.32 -18.31
C ASP A 211 16.05 -1.89 -19.72
N THR A 212 16.91 -2.65 -20.38
CA THR A 212 17.13 -2.51 -21.81
C THR A 212 16.02 -3.17 -22.61
N ALA A 213 15.86 -2.76 -23.88
CA ALA A 213 14.87 -3.37 -24.77
C ALA A 213 15.09 -4.89 -24.93
N GLU A 214 16.37 -5.31 -25.03
CA GLU A 214 16.76 -6.71 -25.14
C GLU A 214 16.33 -7.50 -23.88
N ARG A 215 16.56 -6.97 -22.68
CA ARG A 215 16.12 -7.63 -21.45
C ARG A 215 14.60 -7.71 -21.33
N MET A 216 13.89 -6.68 -21.78
CA MET A 216 12.42 -6.71 -21.79
C MET A 216 11.90 -7.82 -22.72
N GLU A 217 12.51 -7.96 -23.93
CA GLU A 217 12.13 -9.00 -24.88
C GLU A 217 12.49 -10.40 -24.35
N GLU A 218 13.71 -10.59 -23.84
CA GLU A 218 14.19 -11.87 -23.30
C GLU A 218 13.32 -12.41 -22.18
N TYR A 219 12.86 -11.53 -21.27
CA TYR A 219 12.07 -11.93 -20.11
C TYR A 219 10.56 -11.70 -20.26
N GLY A 220 10.09 -11.32 -21.45
CA GLY A 220 8.68 -11.00 -21.70
C GLY A 220 8.15 -9.89 -20.78
N ARG A 221 9.02 -8.94 -20.40
CA ARG A 221 8.65 -7.88 -19.47
C ARG A 221 7.84 -6.79 -20.14
N VAL A 222 6.88 -6.32 -19.40
CA VAL A 222 5.95 -5.28 -19.81
C VAL A 222 6.50 -3.87 -19.59
N ARG A 223 7.61 -3.72 -18.86
CA ARG A 223 8.12 -2.45 -18.36
C ARG A 223 9.58 -2.24 -18.66
N GLY A 224 9.92 -0.95 -18.78
CA GLY A 224 11.27 -0.49 -18.90
C GLY A 224 12.04 -0.27 -17.59
N ASP A 225 11.48 -0.63 -16.42
CA ASP A 225 12.14 -0.41 -15.12
C ASP A 225 12.16 -1.71 -14.30
N SER A 226 13.33 -2.04 -13.75
CA SER A 226 13.55 -3.27 -12.98
C SER A 226 13.40 -3.07 -11.48
N VAL A 227 14.00 -2.00 -10.92
CA VAL A 227 14.09 -1.78 -9.48
C VAL A 227 14.01 -0.28 -9.17
N GLY A 228 13.24 0.08 -8.15
CA GLY A 228 13.24 1.41 -7.54
C GLY A 228 13.79 1.34 -6.12
N ILE A 229 14.86 2.07 -5.84
CA ILE A 229 15.48 2.16 -4.50
C ILE A 229 15.21 3.56 -3.95
N MET A 230 14.88 3.65 -2.66
CA MET A 230 14.54 4.89 -2.00
C MET A 230 15.30 5.03 -0.67
N PHE A 231 15.79 6.23 -0.40
CA PHE A 231 16.25 6.67 0.90
C PHE A 231 15.26 7.71 1.41
N VAL A 232 14.61 7.42 2.53
CA VAL A 232 13.54 8.25 3.09
C VAL A 232 13.98 8.79 4.44
N GLU A 233 14.15 10.12 4.55
CA GLU A 233 14.36 10.80 5.83
C GLU A 233 13.03 10.88 6.59
N MET A 234 13.01 10.41 7.83
CA MET A 234 11.83 10.35 8.68
C MET A 234 11.73 11.54 9.63
N SER A 235 10.61 11.64 10.35
CA SER A 235 10.28 12.80 11.19
C SER A 235 11.24 13.05 12.35
N ASN A 236 11.97 12.05 12.82
CA ASN A 236 13.01 12.16 13.85
C ASN A 236 14.45 12.27 13.29
N GLY A 237 14.60 12.30 11.95
CA GLY A 237 15.91 12.29 11.27
C GLY A 237 16.45 10.90 10.95
N ALA A 238 15.77 9.83 11.35
CA ALA A 238 16.12 8.48 10.92
C ALA A 238 16.05 8.34 9.39
N VAL A 239 16.84 7.44 8.83
CA VAL A 239 16.79 7.13 7.40
C VAL A 239 16.27 5.72 7.18
N PHE A 240 15.22 5.59 6.37
CA PHE A 240 14.72 4.30 5.93
C PHE A 240 15.19 4.01 4.50
N ARG A 241 15.88 2.89 4.30
CA ARG A 241 16.23 2.35 2.98
C ARG A 241 15.15 1.36 2.56
N THR A 242 14.38 1.71 1.55
CA THR A 242 13.31 0.86 1.03
C THR A 242 13.43 0.70 -0.48
N ASN A 243 12.73 -0.27 -1.04
CA ASN A 243 12.51 -0.33 -2.47
C ASN A 243 11.03 -0.10 -2.78
N GLY A 244 10.72 0.40 -3.96
CA GLY A 244 9.35 0.50 -4.45
C GLY A 244 8.84 -0.89 -4.76
N THR A 245 9.45 -1.51 -5.75
CA THR A 245 9.39 -2.95 -6.04
C THR A 245 10.64 -3.34 -6.81
N ALA A 246 11.01 -4.59 -6.73
CA ALA A 246 12.00 -5.20 -7.60
C ALA A 246 11.32 -6.27 -8.44
N HIS A 247 11.50 -6.18 -9.78
CA HIS A 247 10.91 -7.14 -10.72
C HIS A 247 11.87 -8.26 -11.09
N ILE A 248 12.93 -8.38 -10.35
CA ILE A 248 14.00 -9.38 -10.51
C ILE A 248 14.07 -10.28 -9.29
N ALA A 249 14.70 -11.44 -9.43
CA ALA A 249 14.86 -12.43 -8.38
C ALA A 249 13.56 -13.09 -7.91
N THR A 250 13.62 -13.85 -6.82
CA THR A 250 12.49 -14.59 -6.26
C THR A 250 11.61 -13.69 -5.43
N HIS A 251 10.29 -13.86 -5.53
CA HIS A 251 9.31 -13.14 -4.70
C HIS A 251 9.64 -13.25 -3.20
N GLY A 252 9.59 -12.11 -2.50
CA GLY A 252 9.84 -12.05 -1.07
C GLY A 252 9.76 -10.66 -0.49
N ASN A 253 9.81 -10.62 0.84
CA ASN A 253 9.92 -9.39 1.61
C ASN A 253 10.90 -9.57 2.77
N TRP A 254 11.41 -8.46 3.29
CA TRP A 254 12.30 -8.44 4.44
C TRP A 254 12.29 -7.06 5.09
N PHE A 255 12.31 -7.03 6.42
CA PHE A 255 12.25 -5.80 7.21
C PHE A 255 13.27 -5.84 8.33
N ARG A 256 13.92 -4.69 8.59
CA ARG A 256 14.84 -4.47 9.70
C ARG A 256 14.62 -3.08 10.29
N ILE A 257 14.64 -3.00 11.61
CA ILE A 257 14.57 -1.74 12.36
C ILE A 257 15.72 -1.73 13.36
N SER A 258 16.52 -0.66 13.34
CA SER A 258 17.71 -0.50 14.17
C SER A 258 17.62 0.80 14.97
N GLY A 259 17.84 0.68 16.25
CA GLY A 259 17.91 1.80 17.18
C GLY A 259 19.25 1.89 17.88
N THR A 260 19.34 2.81 18.84
CA THR A 260 20.59 3.08 19.59
C THR A 260 21.02 1.93 20.51
N ARG A 261 20.12 0.99 20.81
CA ARG A 261 20.36 -0.12 21.76
C ARG A 261 20.34 -1.51 21.13
N GLY A 262 19.72 -1.64 19.98
CA GLY A 262 19.58 -2.94 19.34
C GLY A 262 18.84 -2.87 18.01
N ALA A 263 18.53 -4.02 17.45
CA ALA A 263 17.80 -4.15 16.20
C ALA A 263 16.86 -5.36 16.22
N ILE A 264 15.78 -5.26 15.45
CA ILE A 264 14.91 -6.39 15.14
C ILE A 264 14.76 -6.52 13.63
N GLU A 265 14.78 -7.73 13.12
CA GLU A 265 14.60 -8.00 11.70
C GLU A 265 13.79 -9.28 11.46
N THR A 266 13.12 -9.34 10.31
CA THR A 266 12.59 -10.62 9.77
C THR A 266 13.72 -11.40 9.12
N ILE A 267 13.59 -12.71 8.99
CA ILE A 267 14.65 -13.55 8.38
C ILE A 267 14.26 -13.86 6.93
N ARG A 268 15.16 -13.53 5.97
CA ARG A 268 14.95 -13.87 4.56
C ARG A 268 14.76 -15.38 4.39
N GLY A 269 13.70 -15.74 3.65
CA GLY A 269 13.31 -17.15 3.48
C GLY A 269 12.54 -17.76 4.66
N LYS A 270 12.42 -17.05 5.80
CA LYS A 270 11.63 -17.44 6.97
C LYS A 270 10.79 -16.26 7.45
N GLN A 271 9.86 -15.80 6.63
CA GLN A 271 9.13 -14.54 6.79
C GLN A 271 8.39 -14.38 8.12
N GLN A 272 8.07 -15.47 8.81
CA GLN A 272 7.38 -15.44 10.12
C GLN A 272 8.35 -15.47 11.32
N THR A 273 9.64 -15.57 11.07
CA THR A 273 10.69 -15.62 12.10
C THR A 273 11.34 -14.25 12.23
N VAL A 274 11.63 -13.84 13.46
CA VAL A 274 12.35 -12.61 13.77
C VAL A 274 13.66 -12.90 14.46
N ARG A 275 14.63 -12.00 14.27
CA ARG A 275 15.89 -11.92 14.99
C ARG A 275 15.93 -10.61 15.76
N LEU A 276 16.00 -10.67 17.08
CA LEU A 276 16.14 -9.53 17.98
C LEU A 276 17.54 -9.54 18.56
N THR A 277 18.26 -8.43 18.46
CA THR A 277 19.62 -8.28 18.97
C THR A 277 19.75 -7.00 19.79
N TYR A 278 20.59 -7.03 20.82
CA TYR A 278 20.97 -5.85 21.59
C TYR A 278 22.48 -5.67 21.53
N ASN A 279 22.94 -4.44 21.69
CA ASN A 279 24.36 -4.16 21.95
C ASN A 279 24.73 -4.72 23.34
N ASP A 280 25.92 -5.30 23.47
CA ASP A 280 26.39 -5.98 24.68
C ASP A 280 26.37 -5.08 25.94
N TRP A 281 26.57 -3.77 25.78
CA TRP A 281 26.55 -2.77 26.87
C TRP A 281 25.15 -2.28 27.27
N CYS A 282 24.09 -2.75 26.63
CA CYS A 282 22.72 -2.29 26.92
C CYS A 282 21.67 -3.39 26.79
N ILE A 283 22.07 -4.63 27.07
CA ILE A 283 21.13 -5.77 27.11
C ILE A 283 20.12 -5.52 28.24
N PRO A 284 18.80 -5.50 27.96
CA PRO A 284 17.80 -5.34 29.01
C PRO A 284 17.88 -6.49 30.03
N GLU A 285 17.53 -6.20 31.29
CA GLU A 285 17.51 -7.22 32.35
C GLU A 285 16.62 -8.41 31.95
N GLY A 286 17.15 -9.61 32.08
CA GLY A 286 16.48 -10.87 31.70
C GLY A 286 16.43 -11.17 30.21
N ALA A 287 16.92 -10.26 29.34
CA ALA A 287 17.04 -10.49 27.91
C ALA A 287 18.36 -11.21 27.55
N LYS A 288 18.40 -11.81 26.36
CA LYS A 288 19.62 -12.31 25.73
C LYS A 288 20.13 -11.30 24.72
N GLU A 289 21.45 -11.30 24.49
CA GLU A 289 22.08 -10.46 23.45
C GLU A 289 21.46 -10.72 22.06
N GLU A 290 21.20 -11.99 21.74
CA GLU A 290 20.52 -12.40 20.51
C GLU A 290 19.42 -13.41 20.80
N GLN A 291 18.28 -13.23 20.11
CA GLN A 291 17.17 -14.17 20.11
C GLN A 291 16.62 -14.33 18.69
N ILE A 292 16.43 -15.57 18.27
CA ILE A 292 15.76 -15.93 17.02
C ILE A 292 14.54 -16.76 17.39
N TYR A 293 13.37 -16.29 16.99
CA TYR A 293 12.11 -16.94 17.33
C TYR A 293 11.01 -16.65 16.31
N GLU A 294 10.00 -17.50 16.32
CA GLU A 294 8.74 -17.25 15.59
C GLU A 294 7.72 -16.72 16.59
N PRO A 295 7.21 -15.48 16.42
CA PRO A 295 6.19 -14.95 17.30
C PRO A 295 4.86 -15.69 17.11
N GLU A 296 4.07 -15.73 18.16
CA GLU A 296 2.73 -16.31 18.13
C GLU A 296 1.67 -15.24 17.85
N TRP A 297 0.53 -15.67 17.31
CA TRP A 297 -0.64 -14.81 17.24
C TRP A 297 -1.23 -14.62 18.64
N ALA A 298 -1.58 -13.41 19.01
CA ALA A 298 -2.23 -13.12 20.28
C ALA A 298 -3.65 -13.74 20.37
N GLU A 299 -4.35 -13.76 19.23
CA GLU A 299 -5.72 -14.30 19.11
C GLU A 299 -5.96 -14.80 17.68
N ASP A 300 -7.07 -15.49 17.44
CA ASP A 300 -7.57 -15.90 16.11
C ASP A 300 -6.53 -16.60 15.19
N ALA A 301 -5.56 -17.31 15.76
CA ALA A 301 -4.47 -17.95 15.02
C ALA A 301 -4.99 -18.89 13.91
N GLU A 302 -6.02 -19.66 14.20
CA GLU A 302 -6.64 -20.60 13.26
C GLU A 302 -7.26 -19.85 12.07
N LYS A 303 -8.06 -18.81 12.32
CA LYS A 303 -8.67 -17.98 11.27
C LYS A 303 -7.60 -17.27 10.43
N ALA A 304 -6.61 -16.68 11.08
CA ALA A 304 -5.50 -16.00 10.41
C ALA A 304 -4.70 -16.95 9.51
N SER A 305 -4.43 -18.19 9.94
CA SER A 305 -3.67 -19.18 9.17
C SER A 305 -4.33 -19.58 7.84
N GLN A 306 -5.65 -19.41 7.72
CA GLN A 306 -6.41 -19.71 6.51
C GLN A 306 -6.41 -18.55 5.50
N ALA A 307 -5.97 -17.35 5.91
CA ALA A 307 -5.91 -16.18 5.06
C ALA A 307 -4.56 -16.06 4.32
N ARG A 308 -4.55 -15.31 3.21
CA ARG A 308 -3.32 -15.03 2.44
C ARG A 308 -2.37 -14.09 3.18
N HIS A 309 -1.18 -13.92 2.62
CA HIS A 309 -0.13 -13.01 3.12
C HIS A 309 0.25 -13.27 4.58
N GLY A 310 0.39 -14.57 4.93
CA GLY A 310 0.76 -14.97 6.28
C GLY A 310 -0.24 -14.53 7.35
N GLY A 311 -1.53 -14.52 7.03
CA GLY A 311 -2.60 -14.09 7.91
C GLY A 311 -2.98 -12.61 7.80
N GLY A 312 -2.19 -11.81 7.08
CA GLY A 312 -2.39 -10.37 6.96
C GLY A 312 -3.77 -9.97 6.43
N ASP A 313 -4.30 -10.70 5.45
CA ASP A 313 -5.61 -10.42 4.88
C ASP A 313 -6.76 -10.57 5.92
N TYR A 314 -6.64 -11.51 6.87
CA TYR A 314 -7.61 -11.65 7.97
C TYR A 314 -7.58 -10.43 8.89
N TRP A 315 -6.38 -10.06 9.32
CA TRP A 315 -6.21 -8.97 10.28
C TRP A 315 -6.61 -7.61 9.72
N ILE A 316 -6.40 -7.36 8.42
CA ILE A 316 -6.85 -6.13 7.78
C ILE A 316 -8.36 -5.97 7.88
N VAL A 317 -9.13 -6.98 7.46
CA VAL A 317 -10.59 -6.86 7.43
C VAL A 317 -11.19 -6.85 8.83
N LYS A 318 -10.65 -7.64 9.77
CA LYS A 318 -11.03 -7.60 11.18
C LYS A 318 -10.76 -6.23 11.78
N HIS A 319 -9.55 -5.71 11.58
CA HIS A 319 -9.14 -4.42 12.11
C HIS A 319 -9.97 -3.26 11.54
N PHE A 320 -10.25 -3.29 10.24
CA PHE A 320 -11.14 -2.32 9.61
C PHE A 320 -12.54 -2.37 10.22
N ALA A 321 -13.13 -3.55 10.38
CA ALA A 321 -14.44 -3.71 11.00
C ALA A 321 -14.46 -3.15 12.43
N ASP A 322 -13.40 -3.37 13.21
CA ASP A 322 -13.26 -2.82 14.56
C ASP A 322 -13.15 -1.28 14.56
N CYS A 323 -12.39 -0.71 13.59
CA CYS A 323 -12.31 0.75 13.41
C CYS A 323 -13.69 1.35 13.07
N VAL A 324 -14.45 0.73 12.18
CA VAL A 324 -15.80 1.17 11.81
C VAL A 324 -16.74 1.12 13.02
N ARG A 325 -16.74 0.03 13.80
CA ARG A 325 -17.56 -0.08 15.02
C ARG A 325 -17.23 0.99 16.06
N LYS A 326 -15.93 1.31 16.20
CA LYS A 326 -15.44 2.35 17.12
C LYS A 326 -15.63 3.76 16.58
N GLY A 327 -15.97 3.93 15.31
CA GLY A 327 -16.03 5.23 14.62
C GLY A 327 -14.69 5.95 14.58
N LYS A 328 -13.56 5.21 14.62
CA LYS A 328 -12.22 5.78 14.69
C LYS A 328 -11.23 4.95 13.88
N ALA A 329 -10.52 5.61 12.95
CA ALA A 329 -9.46 4.99 12.19
C ALA A 329 -8.21 4.70 13.04
N ASP A 330 -7.41 3.69 12.64
CA ASP A 330 -6.06 3.46 13.17
C ASP A 330 -5.12 4.53 12.60
N PRO A 331 -4.46 5.36 13.44
CA PRO A 331 -3.60 6.43 12.97
C PRO A 331 -2.37 5.94 12.19
N THR A 332 -2.06 4.65 12.22
CA THR A 332 -0.94 4.06 11.45
C THR A 332 -1.35 3.60 10.05
N LEU A 333 -2.64 3.55 9.76
CA LEU A 333 -3.23 3.13 8.49
C LEU A 333 -4.37 4.05 8.02
N ASP A 334 -4.59 5.17 8.71
CA ASP A 334 -5.57 6.18 8.35
C ASP A 334 -5.21 6.89 7.04
N VAL A 335 -6.07 7.81 6.61
CA VAL A 335 -5.85 8.58 5.37
C VAL A 335 -4.49 9.29 5.36
N TYR A 336 -4.04 9.81 6.49
CA TYR A 336 -2.78 10.56 6.55
C TYR A 336 -1.55 9.66 6.39
N SER A 337 -1.54 8.51 7.05
CA SER A 337 -0.49 7.52 6.90
C SER A 337 -0.50 6.90 5.51
N ALA A 338 -1.68 6.66 4.95
CA ALA A 338 -1.86 6.13 3.60
C ALA A 338 -1.33 7.10 2.51
N VAL A 339 -1.64 8.41 2.62
CA VAL A 339 -1.11 9.40 1.68
C VAL A 339 0.38 9.69 1.90
N ASP A 340 0.89 9.60 3.15
CA ASP A 340 2.33 9.66 3.41
C ASP A 340 3.07 8.53 2.67
N MET A 341 2.56 7.29 2.71
CA MET A 341 3.13 6.16 1.97
C MET A 341 3.06 6.37 0.44
N ALA A 342 1.92 6.83 -0.07
CA ALA A 342 1.77 7.14 -1.49
C ALA A 342 2.73 8.25 -1.94
N ALA A 343 2.88 9.31 -1.13
CA ALA A 343 3.77 10.42 -1.40
C ALA A 343 5.25 9.97 -1.48
N VAL A 344 5.68 9.00 -0.67
CA VAL A 344 7.04 8.44 -0.81
C VAL A 344 7.24 7.93 -2.23
N GLY A 345 6.33 7.13 -2.77
CA GLY A 345 6.44 6.60 -4.13
C GLY A 345 6.38 7.67 -5.22
N ILE A 346 5.45 8.62 -5.10
CA ILE A 346 5.26 9.73 -6.04
C ILE A 346 6.51 10.61 -6.09
N PHE A 347 6.99 11.07 -4.94
CA PHE A 347 8.15 11.97 -4.87
C PHE A 347 9.48 11.25 -5.13
N ALA A 348 9.59 9.95 -4.82
CA ALA A 348 10.72 9.13 -5.25
C ALA A 348 10.81 8.99 -6.77
N TRP A 349 9.66 8.88 -7.46
CA TRP A 349 9.63 8.89 -8.91
C TRP A 349 10.10 10.23 -9.47
N ARG A 350 9.58 11.33 -8.95
CA ARG A 350 10.01 12.68 -9.34
C ARG A 350 11.49 12.90 -9.08
N SER A 351 12.01 12.42 -7.95
CA SER A 351 13.45 12.42 -7.65
C SER A 351 14.24 11.68 -8.71
N ALA A 352 13.85 10.46 -9.08
CA ALA A 352 14.51 9.67 -10.10
C ALA A 352 14.50 10.36 -11.47
N LEU A 353 13.38 10.94 -11.88
CA LEU A 353 13.26 11.71 -13.11
C LEU A 353 14.14 12.96 -13.10
N ASN A 354 14.36 13.58 -11.94
CA ASN A 354 15.20 14.75 -11.73
C ASN A 354 16.64 14.40 -11.29
N GLY A 355 17.20 13.33 -11.82
CA GLY A 355 18.58 12.94 -11.57
C GLY A 355 18.88 12.47 -10.16
N SER A 356 17.89 11.96 -9.44
CA SER A 356 17.97 11.51 -8.04
C SER A 356 18.23 12.64 -7.03
N LYS A 357 17.76 13.86 -7.31
CA LYS A 357 17.75 14.95 -6.34
C LYS A 357 16.83 14.64 -5.18
N GLU A 358 17.18 15.13 -3.99
CA GLU A 358 16.34 15.04 -2.80
C GLU A 358 15.03 15.82 -3.00
N MET A 359 13.89 15.18 -2.71
CA MET A 359 12.56 15.78 -2.79
C MET A 359 11.93 15.86 -1.40
N LYS A 360 11.31 17.01 -1.09
CA LYS A 360 10.51 17.15 0.15
C LYS A 360 9.17 16.46 0.00
N ILE A 361 8.77 15.69 1.02
CA ILE A 361 7.45 15.07 1.07
C ILE A 361 6.47 16.02 1.80
N PRO A 362 5.37 16.42 1.17
CA PRO A 362 4.38 17.33 1.76
C PRO A 362 3.71 16.72 3.00
N ASN A 363 3.48 17.54 4.02
CA ASN A 363 2.67 17.15 5.17
C ASN A 363 1.19 17.44 4.89
N PHE A 364 0.47 16.49 4.31
CA PHE A 364 -0.94 16.63 3.96
C PHE A 364 -1.91 16.76 5.16
N ARG A 365 -1.42 16.66 6.40
CA ARG A 365 -2.20 17.02 7.61
C ARG A 365 -2.44 18.52 7.73
N LEU A 366 -1.64 19.35 7.04
CA LEU A 366 -1.65 20.80 7.15
C LEU A 366 -2.35 21.44 5.91
N GLU A 367 -3.48 22.10 6.13
CA GLU A 367 -4.24 22.73 5.04
C GLU A 367 -3.40 23.76 4.23
N ARG A 368 -2.52 24.53 4.88
CA ARG A 368 -1.58 25.45 4.21
C ARG A 368 -0.62 24.74 3.23
N VAL A 369 -0.33 23.45 3.48
CA VAL A 369 0.48 22.63 2.57
C VAL A 369 -0.40 22.09 1.45
N ARG A 370 -1.60 21.61 1.76
CA ARG A 370 -2.57 21.11 0.76
C ARG A 370 -2.85 22.13 -0.33
N LYS A 371 -3.05 23.42 0.03
CA LYS A 371 -3.27 24.52 -0.95
C LYS A 371 -2.17 24.66 -2.00
N LYS A 372 -0.96 24.20 -1.69
CA LYS A 372 0.15 24.22 -2.66
C LYS A 372 0.12 23.05 -3.65
N TRP A 373 -0.55 21.94 -3.28
CA TRP A 373 -0.54 20.68 -3.99
C TRP A 373 -1.90 20.25 -4.54
N GLU A 374 -2.96 21.00 -4.26
CA GLU A 374 -4.33 20.66 -4.65
C GLU A 374 -4.59 20.64 -6.16
N ASN A 375 -3.72 21.27 -6.95
CA ASN A 375 -3.79 21.30 -8.40
C ASN A 375 -2.66 20.49 -9.07
N ASP A 376 -1.83 19.80 -8.32
CA ASP A 376 -0.78 18.96 -8.85
C ASP A 376 -1.32 17.56 -9.20
N ASP A 377 -1.77 17.42 -10.43
CA ASP A 377 -2.34 16.21 -11.02
C ASP A 377 -1.36 15.45 -11.95
N LEU A 378 -0.06 15.81 -11.93
CA LEU A 378 0.95 15.16 -12.74
C LEU A 378 1.02 13.66 -12.45
N SER A 379 0.80 12.83 -13.47
CA SER A 379 0.60 11.38 -13.36
C SER A 379 1.34 10.60 -14.44
N PRO A 380 1.98 9.48 -14.08
CA PRO A 380 2.49 8.52 -15.05
C PRO A 380 1.39 7.59 -15.61
N PHE A 381 0.20 7.60 -15.01
CA PHE A 381 -0.93 6.81 -15.48
C PHE A 381 -1.71 7.58 -16.55
N PRO A 382 -2.18 6.88 -17.60
CA PRO A 382 -2.93 7.52 -18.66
C PRO A 382 -4.31 7.99 -18.17
N ASP A 383 -4.72 9.13 -18.71
CA ASP A 383 -6.08 9.63 -18.61
C ASP A 383 -7.06 8.80 -19.47
N GLU A 384 -8.30 9.23 -19.56
CA GLU A 384 -9.33 8.59 -20.40
C GLU A 384 -9.00 8.57 -21.89
N ASN A 385 -8.14 9.48 -22.37
CA ASN A 385 -7.68 9.59 -23.75
C ASN A 385 -6.37 8.82 -24.00
N GLY A 386 -5.77 8.23 -22.95
CA GLY A 386 -4.52 7.50 -23.03
C GLY A 386 -3.26 8.36 -22.86
N ASN A 387 -3.39 9.65 -22.52
CA ASN A 387 -2.26 10.57 -22.34
C ASN A 387 -1.73 10.50 -20.90
N THR A 388 -0.40 10.59 -20.76
CA THR A 388 0.27 10.71 -19.46
C THR A 388 0.96 12.07 -19.35
N THR A 389 0.97 12.67 -18.17
CA THR A 389 1.63 13.95 -17.90
C THR A 389 3.06 13.76 -17.38
N LEU A 390 3.39 12.57 -16.87
CA LEU A 390 4.75 12.16 -16.51
C LEU A 390 5.12 10.86 -17.23
N PRO A 391 6.39 10.65 -17.58
CA PRO A 391 6.83 9.35 -18.07
C PRO A 391 6.67 8.28 -16.98
N HIS A 392 6.34 7.07 -17.38
CA HIS A 392 6.23 5.90 -16.50
C HIS A 392 7.48 5.02 -16.48
N CYS A 393 8.50 5.36 -17.30
CA CYS A 393 9.77 4.65 -17.42
C CYS A 393 10.94 5.65 -17.36
N ILE A 394 12.02 5.29 -16.67
CA ILE A 394 13.18 6.16 -16.45
C ILE A 394 13.93 6.49 -17.75
N HIS A 395 13.83 5.67 -18.79
CA HIS A 395 14.42 5.96 -20.10
C HIS A 395 13.83 7.21 -20.77
N ASN A 396 12.62 7.58 -20.42
CA ASN A 396 11.92 8.75 -20.96
C ASN A 396 12.04 9.99 -20.06
N ARG A 397 12.99 10.00 -19.10
CA ARG A 397 13.13 11.07 -18.09
C ARG A 397 13.33 12.47 -18.68
N ASP A 398 13.93 12.58 -19.86
CA ASP A 398 14.19 13.89 -20.47
C ASP A 398 12.89 14.64 -20.83
N LEU A 399 11.78 13.90 -21.05
CA LEU A 399 10.46 14.49 -21.27
C LEU A 399 9.88 15.17 -20.00
N ALA A 400 10.41 14.84 -18.83
CA ALA A 400 9.91 15.38 -17.56
C ALA A 400 10.72 16.57 -17.04
N ARG A 401 11.91 16.84 -17.58
CA ARG A 401 12.83 17.88 -17.05
C ARG A 401 12.19 19.26 -17.00
N ASP A 402 11.54 19.67 -18.08
CA ASP A 402 10.91 20.99 -18.17
C ASP A 402 9.68 21.12 -17.28
N ILE A 403 9.01 20.02 -17.00
CA ILE A 403 7.81 19.96 -16.15
C ILE A 403 8.24 20.08 -14.68
N LEU A 404 9.23 19.31 -14.27
CA LEU A 404 9.66 19.23 -12.86
C LEU A 404 10.51 20.42 -12.42
N SER A 405 11.18 21.13 -13.34
CA SER A 405 11.93 22.37 -13.02
C SER A 405 11.03 23.51 -12.56
N ARG A 406 9.73 23.47 -12.86
CA ARG A 406 8.75 24.49 -12.44
C ARG A 406 8.36 24.35 -10.95
N ASP A 407 8.56 23.18 -10.35
CA ASP A 407 8.23 22.93 -8.94
C ASP A 407 9.33 23.42 -7.96
N GLU A 408 10.48 23.87 -8.48
CA GLU A 408 11.59 24.42 -7.68
C GLU A 408 11.53 25.97 -7.49
N ALA A 409 10.65 26.66 -8.21
CA ALA A 409 10.42 28.10 -8.12
C ALA A 409 9.23 28.43 -7.21
#